data_50fec62d1a325058aecc21dbbb2d2dbd
#
_entry.id   50fec62d1a325058aecc21dbbb2d2dbd
#
_cell.length_a   1.000
_cell.length_b   1.000
_cell.length_c   1.000
_cell.angle_alpha   90.00
_cell.angle_beta   90.00
_cell.angle_gamma   90.00
#
_symmetry.space_group_name_H-M   'P 1'
#
loop_
_entity.id
_entity.type
_entity.pdbx_description
1 polymer ?
#
loop_
_entity_poly.entity_id
_entity_poly.type
_entity_poly.pdbx_seq_one_letter_code
_entity_poly.pdbx_strand_id
1 'polypeptide(L)'
;MRLVERHPVVYLLLQDGLNRAYQDAEIGEMMQQNIRLLNVHHIAELNPQIDSADVVYLDPMYPHKQKSALVKKEMRVFQHLVGADLDADELLTPALQLARKRVVVKRPDYAEFLAQKAPHVSRETKNHRFDIYMGEARC
;
A
#
# COMPACT_ATOMS: atom_id res chain seq x y z
N MET A 1 -5.37 7.86 -8.94
CA MET A 1 -4.77 7.10 -7.83
C MET A 1 -4.10 8.05 -6.87
N ARG A 2 -4.23 7.84 -5.56
CA ARG A 2 -3.51 8.59 -4.52
C ARG A 2 -2.52 7.67 -3.86
N LEU A 3 -1.29 8.14 -3.66
CA LEU A 3 -0.21 7.41 -3.00
C LEU A 3 0.03 8.01 -1.62
N VAL A 4 0.21 7.15 -0.63
CA VAL A 4 0.62 7.52 0.73
C VAL A 4 1.89 6.75 1.06
N GLU A 5 2.94 7.44 1.45
CA GLU A 5 4.22 6.86 1.82
C GLU A 5 4.77 7.56 3.06
N ARG A 6 5.03 6.79 4.12
CA ARG A 6 5.50 7.33 5.39
C ARG A 6 7.02 7.44 5.50
N HIS A 7 7.75 6.57 4.77
CA HIS A 7 9.21 6.59 4.86
C HIS A 7 9.79 7.78 4.09
N PRO A 8 10.51 8.71 4.74
CA PRO A 8 10.89 9.98 4.12
C PRO A 8 11.77 9.81 2.88
N VAL A 9 12.69 8.84 2.88
CA VAL A 9 13.55 8.58 1.70
C VAL A 9 12.73 8.02 0.54
N VAL A 10 11.80 7.08 0.81
CA VAL A 10 10.93 6.51 -0.23
C VAL A 10 9.98 7.58 -0.76
N TYR A 11 9.42 8.43 0.10
CA TYR A 11 8.62 9.57 -0.30
C TYR A 11 9.35 10.48 -1.28
N LEU A 12 10.60 10.87 -0.97
CA LEU A 12 11.42 11.71 -1.84
C LEU A 12 11.73 11.04 -3.19
N LEU A 13 12.00 9.73 -3.20
CA LEU A 13 12.22 8.98 -4.43
C LEU A 13 10.94 8.91 -5.29
N LEU A 14 9.78 8.70 -4.67
CA LEU A 14 8.49 8.73 -5.37
C LEU A 14 8.18 10.13 -5.92
N GLN A 15 8.43 11.18 -5.14
CA GLN A 15 8.23 12.55 -5.56
C GLN A 15 9.10 12.91 -6.77
N ASP A 16 10.40 12.57 -6.74
CA ASP A 16 11.31 12.77 -7.87
C ASP A 16 10.85 11.99 -9.11
N GLY A 17 10.50 10.71 -8.94
CA GLY A 17 10.00 9.87 -10.03
C GLY A 17 8.71 10.41 -10.66
N LEU A 18 7.76 10.88 -9.85
CA LEU A 18 6.52 11.49 -10.33
C LEU A 18 6.79 12.80 -11.06
N ASN A 19 7.67 13.66 -10.53
CA ASN A 19 8.02 14.92 -11.19
C ASN A 19 8.63 14.68 -12.58
N ARG A 20 9.48 13.68 -12.73
CA ARG A 20 10.00 13.28 -14.04
C ARG A 20 8.91 12.71 -14.96
N ALA A 21 8.05 11.85 -14.43
CA ALA A 21 6.94 11.28 -15.19
C ALA A 21 5.94 12.35 -15.67
N TYR A 22 5.69 13.39 -14.88
CA TYR A 22 4.82 14.50 -15.28
C TYR A 22 5.35 15.34 -16.44
N GLN A 23 6.66 15.32 -16.66
CA GLN A 23 7.33 16.04 -17.76
C GLN A 23 7.55 15.18 -19.00
N ASP A 24 7.24 13.89 -18.93
CA ASP A 24 7.39 12.96 -20.03
C ASP A 24 6.40 13.27 -21.17
N ALA A 25 6.89 13.26 -22.41
CA ALA A 25 6.09 13.65 -23.57
C ALA A 25 4.97 12.64 -23.91
N GLU A 26 5.10 11.37 -23.52
CA GLU A 26 4.13 10.32 -23.84
C GLU A 26 3.12 10.10 -22.72
N ILE A 27 3.56 10.13 -21.46
CA ILE A 27 2.74 9.75 -20.31
C ILE A 27 2.41 10.92 -19.37
N GLY A 28 3.07 12.08 -19.52
CA GLY A 28 3.02 13.17 -18.55
C GLY A 28 1.62 13.67 -18.26
N GLU A 29 0.81 13.89 -19.26
CA GLU A 29 -0.56 14.35 -19.09
C GLU A 29 -1.41 13.32 -18.34
N MET A 30 -1.33 12.05 -18.71
CA MET A 30 -2.04 10.96 -18.04
C MET A 30 -1.61 10.83 -16.58
N MET A 31 -0.31 10.95 -16.29
CA MET A 31 0.23 10.88 -14.93
C MET A 31 -0.26 12.05 -14.07
N GLN A 32 -0.21 13.29 -14.58
CA GLN A 32 -0.69 14.48 -13.87
C GLN A 32 -2.18 14.41 -13.52
N GLN A 33 -2.99 13.89 -14.42
CA GLN A 33 -4.44 13.77 -14.22
C GLN A 33 -4.81 12.67 -13.22
N ASN A 34 -4.04 11.56 -13.19
CA ASN A 34 -4.49 10.33 -12.52
C ASN A 34 -3.71 9.94 -11.27
N ILE A 35 -2.49 10.47 -11.04
CA ILE A 35 -1.63 10.03 -9.93
C ILE A 35 -1.18 11.23 -9.11
N ARG A 36 -1.32 11.12 -7.78
CA ARG A 36 -0.86 12.13 -6.82
C ARG A 36 -0.23 11.48 -5.61
N LEU A 37 0.90 11.98 -5.18
CA LEU A 37 1.51 11.67 -3.89
C LEU A 37 0.98 12.65 -2.85
N LEU A 38 0.40 12.12 -1.78
CA LEU A 38 -0.16 12.93 -0.69
C LEU A 38 0.90 13.18 0.38
N ASN A 39 0.93 14.40 0.91
CA ASN A 39 1.84 14.77 1.99
C ASN A 39 1.22 14.39 3.36
N VAL A 40 0.99 13.10 3.54
CA VAL A 40 0.54 12.50 4.81
C VAL A 40 1.40 11.26 5.10
N HIS A 41 1.68 11.01 6.36
CA HIS A 41 2.55 9.90 6.75
C HIS A 41 1.80 8.64 7.16
N HIS A 42 0.51 8.78 7.48
CA HIS A 42 -0.32 7.66 7.86
C HIS A 42 -1.71 7.77 7.24
N ILE A 43 -2.27 6.65 6.82
CA ILE A 43 -3.59 6.60 6.19
C ILE A 43 -4.72 7.11 7.11
N ALA A 44 -4.54 7.03 8.42
CA ALA A 44 -5.49 7.55 9.40
C ALA A 44 -5.58 9.10 9.44
N GLU A 45 -4.62 9.80 8.84
CA GLU A 45 -4.66 11.26 8.70
C GLU A 45 -5.65 11.72 7.60
N LEU A 46 -6.08 10.81 6.73
CA LEU A 46 -7.02 11.09 5.67
C LEU A 46 -8.46 11.18 6.20
N ASN A 47 -9.20 12.15 5.68
CA ASN A 47 -10.61 12.31 6.03
C ASN A 47 -11.50 11.41 5.16
N PRO A 48 -12.21 10.42 5.73
CA PRO A 48 -13.05 9.51 4.95
C PRO A 48 -14.17 10.19 4.15
N GLN A 49 -14.60 11.38 4.52
CA GLN A 49 -15.64 12.12 3.77
C GLN A 49 -15.08 12.76 2.49
N ILE A 50 -13.81 13.15 2.51
CA ILE A 50 -13.16 13.87 1.40
C ILE A 50 -12.26 12.94 0.59
N ASP A 51 -11.53 12.06 1.30
CA ASP A 51 -10.45 11.25 0.73
C ASP A 51 -10.86 9.81 0.39
N SER A 52 -12.15 9.47 0.51
CA SER A 52 -12.62 8.12 0.21
C SER A 52 -12.26 7.69 -1.23
N ALA A 53 -12.02 6.42 -1.41
CA ALA A 53 -11.72 5.78 -2.69
C ALA A 53 -12.54 4.50 -2.87
N ASP A 54 -12.77 4.07 -4.10
CA ASP A 54 -13.46 2.80 -4.33
C ASP A 54 -12.67 1.63 -3.77
N VAL A 55 -11.35 1.66 -3.94
CA VAL A 55 -10.44 0.61 -3.47
C VAL A 55 -9.28 1.25 -2.72
N VAL A 56 -8.97 0.72 -1.54
CA VAL A 56 -7.73 1.01 -0.81
C VAL A 56 -6.83 -0.21 -0.91
N TYR A 57 -5.60 -0.02 -1.39
CA TYR A 57 -4.61 -1.07 -1.50
C TYR A 57 -3.52 -0.87 -0.44
N LEU A 58 -3.24 -1.91 0.32
CA LEU A 58 -2.22 -1.93 1.36
C LEU A 58 -1.12 -2.95 0.99
N ASP A 59 0.12 -2.53 1.01
CA ASP A 59 1.31 -3.38 0.82
C ASP A 59 2.32 -3.14 1.95
N PRO A 60 1.95 -3.41 3.21
CA PRO A 60 2.85 -3.20 4.34
C PRO A 60 4.04 -4.14 4.25
N MET A 61 5.21 -3.66 4.67
CA MET A 61 6.44 -4.43 4.69
C MET A 61 6.38 -5.50 5.80
N TYR A 62 6.19 -6.75 5.41
CA TYR A 62 6.12 -7.88 6.34
C TYR A 62 7.53 -8.40 6.70
N PRO A 63 7.78 -8.80 7.97
CA PRO A 63 9.04 -9.41 8.35
C PRO A 63 9.31 -10.66 7.54
N HIS A 64 10.47 -10.73 6.88
CA HIS A 64 10.83 -11.89 6.09
C HIS A 64 11.30 -13.04 6.97
N LYS A 65 10.89 -14.28 6.63
CA LYS A 65 11.56 -15.48 7.15
C LYS A 65 13.01 -15.48 6.67
N GLN A 66 13.95 -15.69 7.59
CA GLN A 66 15.40 -15.65 7.34
C GLN A 66 15.94 -16.64 6.28
N LYS A 67 15.09 -17.41 5.61
CA LYS A 67 15.47 -18.51 4.70
C LYS A 67 15.12 -18.29 3.22
N SER A 68 14.76 -17.12 2.75
CA SER A 68 14.62 -16.93 1.30
C SER A 68 15.96 -16.52 0.68
N ALA A 69 16.74 -17.51 0.28
CA ALA A 69 17.81 -17.30 -0.69
C ALA A 69 17.21 -16.70 -1.96
N LEU A 70 17.76 -15.57 -2.45
CA LEU A 70 17.45 -14.91 -3.72
C LEU A 70 16.43 -13.76 -3.70
N VAL A 71 16.44 -12.94 -2.66
CA VAL A 71 15.93 -11.57 -2.82
C VAL A 71 16.96 -10.78 -3.65
N LYS A 72 16.51 -10.12 -4.73
CA LYS A 72 17.38 -9.27 -5.56
C LYS A 72 18.11 -8.25 -4.68
N LYS A 73 19.36 -7.93 -5.03
CA LYS A 73 20.23 -7.06 -4.23
C LYS A 73 19.56 -5.71 -3.91
N GLU A 74 18.87 -5.13 -4.88
CA GLU A 74 18.14 -3.87 -4.74
C GLU A 74 17.04 -3.96 -3.69
N MET A 75 16.28 -5.06 -3.68
CA MET A 75 15.22 -5.28 -2.71
C MET A 75 15.78 -5.48 -1.29
N ARG A 76 16.94 -6.10 -1.13
CA ARG A 76 17.59 -6.21 0.20
C ARG A 76 18.00 -4.87 0.76
N VAL A 77 18.55 -3.99 -0.10
CA VAL A 77 18.88 -2.62 0.30
C VAL A 77 17.63 -1.86 0.71
N PHE A 78 16.56 -2.00 -0.05
CA PHE A 78 15.28 -1.36 0.25
C PHE A 78 14.68 -1.86 1.56
N GLN A 79 14.69 -3.18 1.81
CA GLN A 79 14.24 -3.77 3.06
C GLN A 79 15.06 -3.32 4.29
N HIS A 80 16.37 -3.16 4.10
CA HIS A 80 17.26 -2.63 5.15
C HIS A 80 16.97 -1.17 5.47
N LEU A 81 16.61 -0.39 4.45
CA LEU A 81 16.30 1.03 4.60
C LEU A 81 14.95 1.26 5.27
N VAL A 82 13.93 0.55 4.84
CA VAL A 82 12.53 0.77 5.27
C VAL A 82 12.19 0.00 6.54
N GLY A 83 12.76 -1.21 6.70
CA GLY A 83 12.42 -2.11 7.80
C GLY A 83 11.06 -2.80 7.62
N ALA A 84 10.58 -3.43 8.69
CA ALA A 84 9.26 -4.05 8.74
C ALA A 84 8.24 -3.11 9.36
N ASP A 85 7.01 -3.14 8.84
CA ASP A 85 5.88 -2.38 9.39
C ASP A 85 5.28 -3.16 10.58
N LEU A 86 5.84 -2.94 11.78
CA LEU A 86 5.39 -3.62 13.00
C LEU A 86 3.98 -3.19 13.44
N ASP A 87 3.54 -2.02 13.00
CA ASP A 87 2.23 -1.42 13.22
C ASP A 87 1.25 -1.63 12.03
N ALA A 88 1.57 -2.57 11.14
CA ALA A 88 0.75 -2.84 9.94
C ALA A 88 -0.73 -3.12 10.27
N ASP A 89 -1.01 -3.75 11.40
CA ASP A 89 -2.36 -4.09 11.83
C ASP A 89 -3.23 -2.83 12.06
N GLU A 90 -2.64 -1.71 12.44
CA GLU A 90 -3.33 -0.43 12.61
C GLU A 90 -3.83 0.17 11.30
N LEU A 91 -3.32 -0.29 10.15
CA LEU A 91 -3.73 0.22 8.84
C LEU A 91 -5.13 -0.26 8.41
N LEU A 92 -5.61 -1.40 8.90
CA LEU A 92 -6.84 -2.01 8.38
C LEU A 92 -8.08 -1.17 8.70
N THR A 93 -8.24 -0.71 9.93
CA THR A 93 -9.40 0.07 10.34
C THR A 93 -9.56 1.38 9.56
N PRO A 94 -8.55 2.27 9.48
CA PRO A 94 -8.67 3.48 8.67
C PRO A 94 -8.83 3.17 7.17
N ALA A 95 -8.22 2.10 6.66
CA ALA A 95 -8.41 1.69 5.28
C ALA A 95 -9.88 1.30 4.98
N LEU A 96 -10.53 0.56 5.88
CA LEU A 96 -11.94 0.22 5.76
C LEU A 96 -12.85 1.46 5.81
N GLN A 97 -12.50 2.46 6.60
CA GLN A 97 -13.22 3.74 6.66
C GLN A 97 -13.09 4.55 5.37
N LEU A 98 -11.96 4.48 4.68
CA LEU A 98 -11.70 5.18 3.42
C LEU A 98 -12.28 4.44 2.21
N ALA A 99 -12.35 3.11 2.26
CA ALA A 99 -12.77 2.28 1.14
C ALA A 99 -14.28 2.30 0.97
N ARG A 100 -14.77 2.72 -0.21
CA ARG A 100 -16.20 2.61 -0.55
C ARG A 100 -16.62 1.20 -0.94
N LYS A 101 -15.73 0.45 -1.59
CA LYS A 101 -16.03 -0.90 -2.09
C LYS A 101 -15.21 -1.98 -1.37
N ARG A 102 -13.88 -1.80 -1.31
CA ARG A 102 -13.01 -2.84 -0.75
C ARG A 102 -11.64 -2.32 -0.33
N VAL A 103 -11.05 -3.03 0.62
CA VAL A 103 -9.62 -2.95 0.94
C VAL A 103 -8.98 -4.22 0.40
N VAL A 104 -7.83 -4.08 -0.26
CA VAL A 104 -7.01 -5.19 -0.73
C VAL A 104 -5.67 -5.13 -0.02
N VAL A 105 -5.30 -6.19 0.69
CA VAL A 105 -4.04 -6.28 1.42
C VAL A 105 -3.17 -7.35 0.78
N LYS A 106 -1.98 -6.97 0.33
CA LYS A 106 -0.99 -7.93 -0.13
C LYS A 106 -0.22 -8.48 1.06
N ARG A 107 -0.11 -9.80 1.13
CA ARG A 107 0.61 -10.51 2.19
C ARG A 107 1.47 -11.62 1.59
N PRO A 108 2.58 -12.00 2.24
CA PRO A 108 3.18 -13.31 1.98
C PRO A 108 2.16 -14.42 2.22
N ASP A 109 2.27 -15.51 1.50
CA ASP A 109 1.36 -16.67 1.58
C ASP A 109 1.26 -17.26 3.01
N TYR A 110 2.37 -17.22 3.75
CA TYR A 110 2.49 -17.74 5.12
C TYR A 110 2.09 -16.74 6.22
N ALA A 111 1.79 -15.49 5.89
CA ALA A 111 1.50 -14.45 6.89
C ALA A 111 0.09 -14.62 7.49
N GLU A 112 -0.06 -14.24 8.75
CA GLU A 112 -1.37 -14.13 9.37
C GLU A 112 -2.21 -13.04 8.68
N PHE A 113 -3.53 -13.08 8.87
CA PHE A 113 -4.41 -12.02 8.39
C PHE A 113 -4.13 -10.70 9.11
N LEU A 114 -4.23 -9.60 8.37
CA LEU A 114 -4.00 -8.27 8.94
C LEU A 114 -5.00 -8.00 10.08
N ALA A 115 -4.49 -7.50 11.21
CA ALA A 115 -5.26 -7.29 12.45
C ALA A 115 -6.01 -8.56 12.92
N GLN A 116 -5.51 -9.75 12.58
CA GLN A 116 -6.13 -11.05 12.86
C GLN A 116 -7.58 -11.15 12.35
N LYS A 117 -8.00 -10.27 11.45
CA LYS A 117 -9.34 -10.24 10.87
C LYS A 117 -9.38 -11.09 9.62
N ALA A 118 -10.25 -12.10 9.59
CA ALA A 118 -10.46 -12.91 8.40
C ALA A 118 -10.99 -12.05 7.24
N PRO A 119 -10.41 -12.12 6.03
CA PRO A 119 -10.92 -11.43 4.86
C PRO A 119 -12.19 -12.10 4.33
N HIS A 120 -12.97 -11.39 3.54
CA HIS A 120 -14.14 -11.96 2.85
C HIS A 120 -13.72 -12.90 1.71
N VAL A 121 -12.58 -12.61 1.08
CA VAL A 121 -12.00 -13.41 0.00
C VAL A 121 -10.50 -13.32 0.08
N SER A 122 -9.80 -14.45 -0.13
CA SER A 122 -8.35 -14.48 -0.36
C SER A 122 -8.06 -15.03 -1.76
N ARG A 123 -7.05 -14.44 -2.41
CA ARG A 123 -6.55 -14.88 -3.71
C ARG A 123 -5.05 -15.16 -3.60
N GLU A 124 -4.68 -16.40 -3.76
CA GLU A 124 -3.28 -16.84 -3.67
C GLU A 124 -2.60 -16.73 -5.03
N THR A 125 -1.32 -16.42 -4.98
CA THR A 125 -0.37 -16.46 -6.08
C THR A 125 0.81 -17.33 -5.67
N LYS A 126 1.80 -17.51 -6.54
CA LYS A 126 2.95 -18.38 -6.25
C LYS A 126 3.66 -18.08 -4.91
N ASN A 127 3.75 -16.81 -4.51
CA ASN A 127 4.55 -16.38 -3.36
C ASN A 127 3.82 -15.38 -2.46
N HIS A 128 2.58 -15.01 -2.81
CA HIS A 128 1.83 -13.96 -2.11
C HIS A 128 0.36 -14.32 -2.06
N ARG A 129 -0.34 -13.67 -1.18
CA ARG A 129 -1.78 -13.72 -1.03
C ARG A 129 -2.33 -12.28 -1.04
N PHE A 130 -3.48 -12.11 -1.67
CA PHE A 130 -4.25 -10.87 -1.61
C PHE A 130 -5.50 -11.11 -0.78
N ASP A 131 -5.57 -10.50 0.38
CA ASP A 131 -6.71 -10.57 1.28
C ASP A 131 -7.65 -9.40 0.99
N ILE A 132 -8.92 -9.70 0.71
CA ILE A 132 -9.92 -8.72 0.27
C ILE A 132 -10.97 -8.58 1.36
N TYR A 133 -11.10 -7.37 1.87
CA TYR A 133 -12.11 -6.97 2.84
C TYR A 133 -13.12 -6.07 2.12
N MET A 134 -14.39 -6.44 2.18
CA MET A 134 -15.44 -5.59 1.61
C MET A 134 -15.63 -4.35 2.48
N GLY A 135 -15.75 -3.18 1.84
CA GLY A 135 -16.07 -1.94 2.53
C GLY A 135 -17.46 -2.04 3.18
N GLU A 136 -17.63 -1.37 4.30
CA GLU A 136 -18.96 -1.20 4.86
C GLU A 136 -19.75 -0.31 3.88
N ALA A 137 -20.83 -0.85 3.33
CA ALA A 137 -21.72 -0.07 2.48
C ALA A 137 -22.22 1.14 3.28
N ARG A 138 -21.69 2.31 2.97
CA ARG A 138 -22.25 3.56 3.50
C ARG A 138 -23.54 3.81 2.71
N CYS A 139 -24.65 3.49 3.35
CA CYS A 139 -25.96 3.97 2.90
C CYS A 139 -25.98 5.51 2.90
#